data_f6a00d3fb996d43065abd910e919fbd9
#
_entry.id   f6a00d3fb996d43065abd910e919fbd9
#
_cell.length_a   1.000
_cell.length_b   1.000
_cell.length_c   1.000
_cell.angle_alpha   90.00
_cell.angle_beta   90.00
_cell.angle_gamma   90.00
#
_symmetry.space_group_name_H-M   'P 1'
#
loop_
_entity.id
_entity.type
_entity.pdbx_description
1 polymer ?
#
loop_
_entity_poly.entity_id
_entity_poly.type
_entity_poly.pdbx_seq_one_letter_code
_entity_poly.pdbx_strand_id
1 'polypeptide(L)'
;MEEKNTLVIGDFHFGTKTNSIQWLEEMENYFVEIESLIVANCAQKVIFLGDLFDVRYSINTLVGIKVKDMVREMIERNPVKSFNFLAGNHDYYSPKKEDMHYNAYEMVFGSEFMKEHDNVHFYTERPYLDEDGDLYLPWFFTEDKELFGQTIEHFKGELIKRIFCHSDLCTWDIDMIKNMNGNPVYSGHIHTPWTDEEHKLYNLGAALPLNFNDVNDKRYVYLLRGTEIVRKFENEETYQFYRYFNEEIFDLTKFDNCFVQLYIDKDLINKAKYIEKVKELKLNNPGISIRVVAMDKTMINDDEVGIDMNQDIKKYIDSNIPKNLYSKYETIKEKIEEREK
;
A
#
# COMPACT_ATOMS: atom_id res chain seq x y z
N MET A 1 -27.67 -18.34 8.37
CA MET A 1 -26.45 -18.77 7.67
C MET A 1 -25.30 -18.47 8.60
N GLU A 2 -24.34 -19.33 8.72
CA GLU A 2 -23.15 -19.10 9.53
C GLU A 2 -22.31 -18.00 8.84
N GLU A 3 -21.86 -17.00 9.62
CA GLU A 3 -21.07 -15.90 9.06
C GLU A 3 -19.70 -16.44 8.60
N LYS A 4 -19.33 -16.13 7.35
CA LYS A 4 -18.06 -16.55 6.77
C LYS A 4 -16.90 -15.74 7.35
N ASN A 5 -15.82 -16.40 7.71
CA ASN A 5 -14.55 -15.74 8.00
C ASN A 5 -13.93 -15.26 6.69
N THR A 6 -13.64 -13.97 6.60
CA THR A 6 -13.01 -13.32 5.44
C THR A 6 -11.67 -12.75 5.86
N LEU A 7 -10.59 -13.15 5.21
CA LEU A 7 -9.28 -12.55 5.39
C LEU A 7 -9.09 -11.43 4.37
N VAL A 8 -8.72 -10.23 4.83
CA VAL A 8 -8.54 -9.06 3.97
C VAL A 8 -7.11 -8.54 4.08
N ILE A 9 -6.48 -8.38 2.94
CA ILE A 9 -5.08 -7.99 2.77
C ILE A 9 -5.07 -6.68 1.98
N GLY A 10 -4.33 -5.69 2.48
CA GLY A 10 -4.08 -4.44 1.78
C GLY A 10 -3.02 -4.54 0.70
N ASP A 11 -2.49 -3.39 0.32
CA ASP A 11 -1.56 -3.22 -0.78
C ASP A 11 -0.26 -4.01 -0.56
N PHE A 12 0.22 -4.69 -1.59
CA PHE A 12 1.41 -5.55 -1.51
C PHE A 12 2.62 -4.95 -2.20
N HIS A 13 2.42 -4.34 -3.37
CA HIS A 13 3.46 -3.70 -4.18
C HIS A 13 4.64 -4.60 -4.57
N PHE A 14 4.36 -5.80 -5.09
CA PHE A 14 5.40 -6.66 -5.65
C PHE A 14 6.20 -5.92 -6.73
N GLY A 15 7.53 -6.02 -6.63
CA GLY A 15 8.44 -5.28 -7.51
C GLY A 15 8.95 -3.97 -6.93
N THR A 16 8.56 -3.60 -5.72
CA THR A 16 9.10 -2.43 -5.00
C THR A 16 10.64 -2.47 -4.90
N LYS A 17 11.24 -1.32 -4.53
CA LYS A 17 12.71 -1.16 -4.46
C LYS A 17 13.43 -1.56 -5.75
N THR A 18 12.88 -1.13 -6.89
CA THR A 18 13.47 -1.37 -8.21
C THR A 18 13.58 -2.87 -8.51
N ASN A 19 12.57 -3.64 -8.18
CA ASN A 19 12.52 -5.10 -8.33
C ASN A 19 13.63 -5.83 -7.57
N SER A 20 13.92 -5.39 -6.35
CA SER A 20 14.94 -6.03 -5.51
C SER A 20 14.58 -7.50 -5.25
N ILE A 21 15.52 -8.40 -5.53
CA ILE A 21 15.34 -9.84 -5.27
C ILE A 21 15.18 -10.09 -3.78
N GLN A 22 15.93 -9.40 -2.94
CA GLN A 22 15.86 -9.54 -1.49
C GLN A 22 14.45 -9.14 -0.97
N TRP A 23 13.86 -8.06 -1.50
CA TRP A 23 12.49 -7.68 -1.16
C TRP A 23 11.48 -8.69 -1.67
N LEU A 24 11.69 -9.23 -2.88
CA LEU A 24 10.80 -10.25 -3.43
C LEU A 24 10.79 -11.52 -2.56
N GLU A 25 11.96 -11.96 -2.08
CA GLU A 25 12.09 -13.09 -1.16
C GLU A 25 11.37 -12.85 0.18
N GLU A 26 11.51 -11.65 0.77
CA GLU A 26 10.78 -11.26 1.97
C GLU A 26 9.25 -11.26 1.76
N MET A 27 8.79 -10.72 0.65
CA MET A 27 7.38 -10.72 0.30
C MET A 27 6.85 -12.13 0.04
N GLU A 28 7.66 -13.01 -0.56
CA GLU A 28 7.34 -14.42 -0.77
C GLU A 28 7.18 -15.16 0.58
N ASN A 29 8.08 -14.93 1.52
CA ASN A 29 7.99 -15.49 2.87
C ASN A 29 6.73 -15.02 3.60
N TYR A 30 6.43 -13.72 3.53
CA TYR A 30 5.24 -13.17 4.17
C TYR A 30 3.94 -13.66 3.49
N PHE A 31 3.97 -13.91 2.20
CA PHE A 31 2.82 -14.49 1.50
C PHE A 31 2.50 -15.91 1.98
N VAL A 32 3.53 -16.71 2.29
CA VAL A 32 3.38 -18.04 2.92
C VAL A 32 2.80 -17.92 4.32
N GLU A 33 3.16 -16.90 5.08
CA GLU A 33 2.58 -16.64 6.39
C GLU A 33 1.10 -16.30 6.29
N ILE A 34 0.73 -15.43 5.33
CA ILE A 34 -0.69 -15.12 5.04
C ILE A 34 -1.46 -16.42 4.71
N GLU A 35 -0.87 -17.33 3.95
CA GLU A 35 -1.48 -18.64 3.69
C GLU A 35 -1.72 -19.42 4.99
N SER A 36 -0.77 -19.38 5.93
CA SER A 36 -0.93 -19.99 7.25
C SER A 36 -2.09 -19.36 8.04
N LEU A 37 -2.29 -18.04 7.93
CA LEU A 37 -3.43 -17.34 8.54
C LEU A 37 -4.77 -17.77 7.93
N ILE A 38 -4.82 -18.00 6.61
CA ILE A 38 -6.02 -18.52 5.91
C ILE A 38 -6.45 -19.85 6.54
N VAL A 39 -5.51 -20.75 6.70
CA VAL A 39 -5.76 -22.11 7.26
C VAL A 39 -6.14 -22.02 8.73
N ALA A 40 -5.32 -21.34 9.55
CA ALA A 40 -5.50 -21.25 11.00
C ALA A 40 -6.83 -20.60 11.42
N ASN A 41 -7.35 -19.69 10.61
CA ASN A 41 -8.62 -19.00 10.90
C ASN A 41 -9.80 -19.57 10.12
N CYS A 42 -9.64 -20.67 9.42
CA CYS A 42 -10.68 -21.27 8.58
C CYS A 42 -11.35 -20.22 7.67
N ALA A 43 -10.57 -19.30 7.07
CA ALA A 43 -11.10 -18.28 6.19
C ALA A 43 -11.73 -18.93 4.96
N GLN A 44 -12.96 -18.60 4.62
CA GLN A 44 -13.66 -19.07 3.42
C GLN A 44 -13.51 -18.12 2.24
N LYS A 45 -13.19 -16.87 2.51
CA LYS A 45 -12.98 -15.82 1.51
C LYS A 45 -11.67 -15.09 1.82
N VAL A 46 -10.89 -14.81 0.78
CA VAL A 46 -9.65 -14.03 0.86
C VAL A 46 -9.77 -12.87 -0.12
N ILE A 47 -9.47 -11.66 0.33
CA ILE A 47 -9.62 -10.43 -0.48
C ILE A 47 -8.32 -9.65 -0.44
N PHE A 48 -7.77 -9.35 -1.61
CA PHE A 48 -6.68 -8.41 -1.82
C PHE A 48 -7.26 -7.09 -2.33
N LEU A 49 -6.96 -5.98 -1.64
CA LEU A 49 -7.62 -4.69 -1.86
C LEU A 49 -6.99 -3.83 -2.97
N GLY A 50 -6.11 -4.40 -3.77
CA GLY A 50 -5.46 -3.69 -4.89
C GLY A 50 -3.98 -3.45 -4.66
N ASP A 51 -3.36 -2.81 -5.64
CA ASP A 51 -1.93 -2.53 -5.68
C ASP A 51 -1.08 -3.77 -5.36
N LEU A 52 -1.41 -4.87 -6.04
CA LEU A 52 -0.62 -6.10 -5.95
C LEU A 52 0.78 -5.88 -6.51
N PHE A 53 0.91 -5.07 -7.57
CA PHE A 53 2.18 -4.71 -8.21
C PHE A 53 2.56 -3.26 -7.96
N ASP A 54 3.87 -2.96 -7.92
CA ASP A 54 4.39 -1.62 -7.61
C ASP A 54 4.45 -0.70 -8.84
N VAL A 55 4.72 -1.21 -10.01
CA VAL A 55 5.01 -0.41 -11.21
C VAL A 55 3.95 -0.58 -12.30
N ARG A 56 3.29 0.51 -12.67
CA ARG A 56 2.21 0.56 -13.68
C ARG A 56 2.63 0.13 -15.09
N TYR A 57 3.81 0.56 -15.53
CA TYR A 57 4.20 0.49 -16.95
C TYR A 57 4.94 -0.79 -17.32
N SER A 58 5.48 -1.49 -16.34
CA SER A 58 6.29 -2.69 -16.59
C SER A 58 6.36 -3.57 -15.36
N ILE A 59 6.06 -4.83 -15.52
CA ILE A 59 6.32 -5.82 -14.48
C ILE A 59 7.59 -6.56 -14.85
N ASN A 60 8.54 -6.61 -13.92
CA ASN A 60 9.74 -7.40 -14.10
C ASN A 60 9.35 -8.88 -14.30
N THR A 61 9.96 -9.55 -15.29
CA THR A 61 9.62 -10.93 -15.64
C THR A 61 9.73 -11.89 -14.46
N LEU A 62 10.79 -11.76 -13.64
CA LEU A 62 10.96 -12.61 -12.46
C LEU A 62 9.85 -12.35 -11.43
N VAL A 63 9.52 -11.09 -11.17
CA VAL A 63 8.44 -10.71 -10.26
C VAL A 63 7.11 -11.29 -10.75
N GLY A 64 6.77 -11.10 -12.02
CA GLY A 64 5.52 -11.61 -12.58
C GLY A 64 5.40 -13.14 -12.50
N ILE A 65 6.47 -13.88 -12.81
CA ILE A 65 6.49 -15.34 -12.69
C ILE A 65 6.32 -15.77 -11.22
N LYS A 66 7.10 -15.20 -10.31
CA LYS A 66 7.06 -15.55 -8.89
C LYS A 66 5.69 -15.26 -8.26
N VAL A 67 5.10 -14.11 -8.55
CA VAL A 67 3.76 -13.75 -8.04
C VAL A 67 2.70 -14.70 -8.59
N LYS A 68 2.76 -15.03 -9.89
CA LYS A 68 1.86 -16.00 -10.49
C LYS A 68 1.96 -17.37 -9.83
N ASP A 69 3.18 -17.85 -9.58
CA ASP A 69 3.41 -19.15 -8.95
C ASP A 69 2.94 -19.15 -7.49
N MET A 70 3.24 -18.11 -6.70
CA MET A 70 2.75 -17.96 -5.32
C MET A 70 1.21 -17.99 -5.25
N VAL A 71 0.55 -17.22 -6.10
CA VAL A 71 -0.93 -17.18 -6.14
C VAL A 71 -1.49 -18.53 -6.56
N ARG A 72 -0.91 -19.20 -7.58
CA ARG A 72 -1.32 -20.54 -8.01
C ARG A 72 -1.19 -21.55 -6.86
N GLU A 73 -0.05 -21.60 -6.20
CA GLU A 73 0.20 -22.53 -5.10
C GLU A 73 -0.77 -22.31 -3.92
N MET A 74 -1.03 -21.04 -3.56
CA MET A 74 -2.01 -20.71 -2.53
C MET A 74 -3.41 -21.21 -2.88
N ILE A 75 -3.85 -21.06 -4.12
CA ILE A 75 -5.16 -21.51 -4.61
C ILE A 75 -5.23 -23.05 -4.60
N GLU A 76 -4.23 -23.72 -5.16
CA GLU A 76 -4.17 -25.18 -5.25
C GLU A 76 -4.17 -25.84 -3.86
N ARG A 77 -3.48 -25.26 -2.90
CA ARG A 77 -3.48 -25.74 -1.50
C ARG A 77 -4.79 -25.47 -0.77
N ASN A 78 -5.60 -24.50 -1.26
CA ASN A 78 -6.85 -24.09 -0.62
C ASN A 78 -8.04 -24.07 -1.60
N PRO A 79 -8.38 -25.18 -2.25
CA PRO A 79 -9.31 -25.19 -3.40
C PRO A 79 -10.77 -24.84 -3.04
N VAL A 80 -11.11 -24.88 -1.75
CA VAL A 80 -12.48 -24.55 -1.28
C VAL A 80 -12.62 -23.09 -0.84
N LYS A 81 -11.57 -22.28 -0.99
CA LYS A 81 -11.59 -20.85 -0.65
C LYS A 81 -11.94 -20.02 -1.88
N SER A 82 -12.56 -18.87 -1.67
CA SER A 82 -12.74 -17.87 -2.71
C SER A 82 -11.63 -16.82 -2.60
N PHE A 83 -10.93 -16.55 -3.69
CA PHE A 83 -9.85 -15.58 -3.78
C PHE A 83 -10.27 -14.41 -4.66
N ASN A 84 -10.24 -13.21 -4.12
CA ASN A 84 -10.78 -12.01 -4.74
C ASN A 84 -9.69 -10.94 -4.80
N PHE A 85 -9.33 -10.49 -5.98
CA PHE A 85 -8.29 -9.51 -6.22
C PHE A 85 -8.92 -8.25 -6.85
N LEU A 86 -8.90 -7.14 -6.12
CA LEU A 86 -9.24 -5.84 -6.67
C LEU A 86 -8.05 -5.26 -7.43
N ALA A 87 -8.31 -4.48 -8.46
CA ALA A 87 -7.27 -3.68 -9.07
C ALA A 87 -7.18 -2.31 -8.39
N GLY A 88 -6.00 -2.01 -7.88
CA GLY A 88 -5.60 -0.70 -7.39
C GLY A 88 -5.03 0.17 -8.51
N ASN A 89 -4.63 1.39 -8.18
CA ASN A 89 -4.14 2.33 -9.19
C ASN A 89 -2.79 1.93 -9.81
N HIS A 90 -1.97 1.15 -9.10
CA HIS A 90 -0.71 0.63 -9.63
C HIS A 90 -0.90 -0.61 -10.53
N ASP A 91 -2.04 -1.27 -10.46
CA ASP A 91 -2.33 -2.43 -11.30
C ASP A 91 -2.78 -2.08 -12.72
N TYR A 92 -3.03 -0.79 -13.03
CA TYR A 92 -3.37 -0.32 -14.36
C TYR A 92 -2.19 0.32 -15.07
N TYR A 93 -2.10 0.12 -16.38
CA TYR A 93 -1.08 0.75 -17.23
C TYR A 93 -1.14 2.29 -17.17
N SER A 94 -2.33 2.88 -17.12
CA SER A 94 -2.57 4.30 -17.24
C SER A 94 -3.66 4.74 -16.27
N PRO A 95 -3.64 5.98 -15.78
CA PRO A 95 -4.75 6.55 -14.99
C PRO A 95 -5.98 6.89 -15.84
N LYS A 96 -5.96 6.63 -17.15
CA LYS A 96 -7.07 6.94 -18.05
C LYS A 96 -8.06 5.79 -18.10
N LYS A 97 -9.34 6.10 -17.94
CA LYS A 97 -10.42 5.11 -17.92
C LYS A 97 -10.52 4.28 -19.21
N GLU A 98 -10.23 4.86 -20.36
CA GLU A 98 -10.21 4.16 -21.65
C GLU A 98 -9.15 3.06 -21.72
N ASP A 99 -8.12 3.12 -20.89
CA ASP A 99 -7.01 2.17 -20.81
C ASP A 99 -7.20 1.10 -19.73
N MET A 100 -8.35 1.06 -19.02
CA MET A 100 -8.54 0.16 -17.85
C MET A 100 -8.41 -1.33 -18.16
N HIS A 101 -8.60 -1.72 -19.43
CA HIS A 101 -8.39 -3.09 -19.89
C HIS A 101 -6.90 -3.49 -19.97
N TYR A 102 -5.96 -2.50 -19.95
CA TYR A 102 -4.54 -2.77 -19.84
C TYR A 102 -4.13 -2.78 -18.37
N ASN A 103 -4.19 -3.96 -17.77
CA ASN A 103 -3.90 -4.12 -16.36
C ASN A 103 -2.92 -5.26 -16.07
N ALA A 104 -2.33 -5.23 -14.89
CA ALA A 104 -1.30 -6.18 -14.46
C ALA A 104 -1.85 -7.61 -14.34
N TYR A 105 -3.10 -7.77 -13.93
CA TYR A 105 -3.71 -9.09 -13.75
C TYR A 105 -3.84 -9.83 -15.07
N GLU A 106 -4.33 -9.15 -16.12
CA GLU A 106 -4.42 -9.75 -17.46
C GLU A 106 -3.02 -10.11 -18.00
N MET A 107 -2.03 -9.26 -17.74
CA MET A 107 -0.67 -9.49 -18.21
C MET A 107 0.01 -10.68 -17.51
N VAL A 108 -0.15 -10.81 -16.18
CA VAL A 108 0.54 -11.83 -15.40
C VAL A 108 -0.22 -13.16 -15.37
N PHE A 109 -1.51 -13.12 -15.12
CA PHE A 109 -2.31 -14.32 -14.96
C PHE A 109 -2.93 -14.77 -16.28
N GLY A 110 -3.50 -13.85 -17.04
CA GLY A 110 -4.14 -14.12 -18.33
C GLY A 110 -5.45 -14.87 -18.20
N SER A 111 -6.18 -14.92 -19.31
CA SER A 111 -7.51 -15.55 -19.35
C SER A 111 -7.50 -17.07 -19.15
N GLU A 112 -6.39 -17.74 -19.42
CA GLU A 112 -6.24 -19.19 -19.24
C GLU A 112 -6.20 -19.54 -17.74
N PHE A 113 -5.40 -18.84 -16.96
CA PHE A 113 -5.33 -18.99 -15.50
C PHE A 113 -6.70 -18.81 -14.84
N MET A 114 -7.47 -17.80 -15.26
CA MET A 114 -8.81 -17.55 -14.75
C MET A 114 -9.82 -18.66 -15.09
N LYS A 115 -9.61 -19.36 -16.19
CA LYS A 115 -10.48 -20.50 -16.56
C LYS A 115 -10.12 -21.79 -15.83
N GLU A 116 -8.88 -21.92 -15.41
CA GLU A 116 -8.40 -23.10 -14.66
C GLU A 116 -8.81 -23.04 -13.17
N HIS A 117 -9.11 -21.84 -12.67
CA HIS A 117 -9.41 -21.59 -11.26
C HIS A 117 -10.72 -20.82 -11.10
N ASP A 118 -11.83 -21.52 -11.03
CA ASP A 118 -13.18 -20.97 -10.93
C ASP A 118 -13.48 -20.28 -9.57
N ASN A 119 -12.64 -20.53 -8.59
CA ASN A 119 -12.68 -19.88 -7.26
C ASN A 119 -11.83 -18.61 -7.15
N VAL A 120 -11.27 -18.11 -8.27
CA VAL A 120 -10.44 -16.89 -8.33
C VAL A 120 -11.11 -15.82 -9.16
N HIS A 121 -11.21 -14.63 -8.60
CA HIS A 121 -11.88 -13.50 -9.23
C HIS A 121 -10.95 -12.27 -9.23
N PHE A 122 -10.76 -11.69 -10.43
CA PHE A 122 -10.05 -10.44 -10.61
C PHE A 122 -11.05 -9.35 -11.01
N TYR A 123 -11.21 -8.35 -10.15
CA TYR A 123 -12.11 -7.21 -10.37
C TYR A 123 -11.29 -6.04 -10.90
N THR A 124 -11.34 -5.83 -12.21
CA THR A 124 -10.52 -4.83 -12.90
C THR A 124 -11.35 -3.81 -13.67
N GLU A 125 -12.29 -4.27 -14.50
CA GLU A 125 -13.00 -3.41 -15.45
C GLU A 125 -14.42 -3.03 -15.02
N ARG A 126 -14.98 -3.73 -14.04
CA ARG A 126 -16.37 -3.56 -13.61
C ARG A 126 -16.51 -3.73 -12.10
N PRO A 127 -17.41 -2.96 -11.49
CA PRO A 127 -17.93 -3.28 -10.16
C PRO A 127 -18.65 -4.63 -10.19
N TYR A 128 -18.58 -5.32 -9.09
CA TYR A 128 -19.24 -6.63 -8.96
C TYR A 128 -19.84 -6.80 -7.57
N LEU A 129 -21.10 -7.23 -7.51
CA LEU A 129 -21.77 -7.61 -6.28
C LEU A 129 -21.91 -9.13 -6.25
N ASP A 130 -21.35 -9.78 -5.25
CA ASP A 130 -21.45 -11.22 -5.12
C ASP A 130 -22.70 -11.67 -4.34
N GLU A 131 -22.92 -12.98 -4.29
CA GLU A 131 -24.06 -13.59 -3.60
C GLU A 131 -24.03 -13.43 -2.08
N ASP A 132 -22.88 -13.15 -1.49
CA ASP A 132 -22.72 -12.86 -0.06
C ASP A 132 -23.13 -11.41 0.29
N GLY A 133 -23.30 -10.54 -0.71
CA GLY A 133 -23.59 -9.12 -0.57
C GLY A 133 -22.33 -8.26 -0.45
N ASP A 134 -21.21 -8.75 -0.94
CA ASP A 134 -19.95 -8.01 -1.03
C ASP A 134 -19.86 -7.28 -2.36
N LEU A 135 -19.79 -5.94 -2.31
CA LEU A 135 -19.59 -5.10 -3.47
C LEU A 135 -18.12 -4.77 -3.65
N TYR A 136 -17.56 -5.15 -4.78
CA TYR A 136 -16.18 -4.89 -5.18
C TYR A 136 -16.11 -3.72 -6.15
N LEU A 137 -15.37 -2.66 -5.78
CA LEU A 137 -15.20 -1.44 -6.55
C LEU A 137 -13.72 -1.26 -6.93
N PRO A 138 -13.30 -1.60 -8.15
CA PRO A 138 -11.96 -1.30 -8.63
C PRO A 138 -11.67 0.20 -8.61
N TRP A 139 -10.40 0.60 -8.55
CA TRP A 139 -9.95 1.97 -8.36
C TRP A 139 -10.66 3.01 -9.22
N PHE A 140 -10.81 2.81 -10.52
CA PHE A 140 -11.49 3.77 -11.42
C PHE A 140 -12.91 4.12 -10.99
N PHE A 141 -13.59 3.23 -10.29
CA PHE A 141 -15.00 3.41 -9.90
C PHE A 141 -15.16 4.17 -8.58
N THR A 142 -14.05 4.53 -7.95
CA THR A 142 -14.03 5.29 -6.70
C THR A 142 -13.37 6.66 -6.85
N GLU A 143 -12.53 6.86 -7.86
CA GLU A 143 -11.85 8.13 -8.14
C GLU A 143 -12.76 9.15 -8.86
N ASP A 144 -13.66 8.67 -9.70
CA ASP A 144 -14.64 9.50 -10.42
C ASP A 144 -15.97 9.50 -9.68
N LYS A 145 -16.36 10.64 -9.09
CA LYS A 145 -17.59 10.78 -8.29
C LYS A 145 -18.87 10.50 -9.09
N GLU A 146 -18.90 10.87 -10.38
CA GLU A 146 -20.05 10.62 -11.24
C GLU A 146 -20.17 9.13 -11.51
N LEU A 147 -19.08 8.47 -11.86
CA LEU A 147 -19.03 7.04 -12.09
C LEU A 147 -19.36 6.25 -10.84
N PHE A 148 -18.87 6.69 -9.68
CA PHE A 148 -19.23 6.13 -8.38
C PHE A 148 -20.73 6.23 -8.13
N GLY A 149 -21.34 7.39 -8.31
CA GLY A 149 -22.78 7.60 -8.16
C GLY A 149 -23.61 6.72 -9.09
N GLN A 150 -23.21 6.62 -10.38
CA GLN A 150 -23.85 5.72 -11.36
C GLN A 150 -23.74 4.25 -10.93
N THR A 151 -22.59 3.85 -10.38
CA THR A 151 -22.36 2.49 -9.90
C THR A 151 -23.29 2.15 -8.72
N ILE A 152 -23.38 3.02 -7.74
CA ILE A 152 -24.26 2.80 -6.59
C ILE A 152 -25.74 2.77 -7.00
N GLU A 153 -26.17 3.65 -7.90
CA GLU A 153 -27.53 3.63 -8.45
C GLU A 153 -27.83 2.33 -9.22
N HIS A 154 -26.81 1.77 -9.93
CA HIS A 154 -26.97 0.48 -10.64
C HIS A 154 -27.29 -0.67 -9.67
N PHE A 155 -26.69 -0.70 -8.48
CA PHE A 155 -26.96 -1.71 -7.46
C PHE A 155 -28.09 -1.31 -6.49
N LYS A 156 -28.82 -0.27 -6.80
CA LYS A 156 -29.93 0.19 -5.97
C LYS A 156 -31.03 -0.88 -5.84
N GLY A 157 -31.32 -1.26 -4.61
CA GLY A 157 -32.30 -2.31 -4.30
C GLY A 157 -31.68 -3.69 -4.10
N GLU A 158 -30.41 -3.87 -4.43
CA GLU A 158 -29.66 -5.07 -4.09
C GLU A 158 -29.23 -5.06 -2.61
N LEU A 159 -29.03 -6.24 -2.05
CA LEU A 159 -28.56 -6.35 -0.66
C LEU A 159 -27.05 -6.23 -0.59
N ILE A 160 -26.54 -5.01 -0.43
CA ILE A 160 -25.13 -4.77 -0.15
C ILE A 160 -24.92 -4.87 1.37
N LYS A 161 -23.90 -5.64 1.80
CA LYS A 161 -23.52 -5.78 3.22
C LYS A 161 -22.15 -5.17 3.52
N ARG A 162 -21.21 -5.30 2.60
CA ARG A 162 -19.84 -4.80 2.69
C ARG A 162 -19.40 -4.23 1.36
N ILE A 163 -18.51 -3.25 1.40
CA ILE A 163 -17.92 -2.65 0.20
C ILE A 163 -16.42 -2.78 0.32
N PHE A 164 -15.81 -3.35 -0.70
CA PHE A 164 -14.35 -3.48 -0.84
C PHE A 164 -13.90 -2.62 -2.01
N CYS A 165 -12.94 -1.73 -1.77
CA CYS A 165 -12.46 -0.81 -2.79
C CYS A 165 -10.96 -0.54 -2.67
N HIS A 166 -10.44 0.20 -3.63
CA HIS A 166 -9.10 0.75 -3.58
C HIS A 166 -9.20 2.25 -3.81
N SER A 167 -9.19 3.04 -2.73
CA SER A 167 -9.48 4.49 -2.77
C SER A 167 -8.91 5.22 -1.56
N ASP A 168 -8.56 6.48 -1.75
CA ASP A 168 -8.34 7.41 -0.64
C ASP A 168 -9.69 7.85 -0.06
N LEU A 169 -10.16 7.12 0.95
CA LEU A 169 -11.44 7.40 1.62
C LEU A 169 -11.48 8.78 2.28
N CYS A 170 -10.33 9.44 2.54
CA CYS A 170 -10.28 10.79 3.07
C CYS A 170 -10.80 11.83 2.07
N THR A 171 -10.79 11.50 0.78
CA THR A 171 -11.29 12.38 -0.30
C THR A 171 -12.80 12.22 -0.55
N TRP A 172 -13.45 11.24 0.08
CA TRP A 172 -14.88 11.01 -0.08
C TRP A 172 -15.68 12.12 0.58
N ASP A 173 -16.57 12.71 -0.18
CA ASP A 173 -17.49 13.71 0.35
C ASP A 173 -18.71 13.05 1.04
N ILE A 174 -19.50 13.91 1.69
CA ILE A 174 -20.67 13.48 2.45
C ILE A 174 -21.72 12.77 1.58
N ASP A 175 -21.78 13.05 0.29
CA ASP A 175 -22.74 12.42 -0.62
C ASP A 175 -22.27 11.03 -1.02
N MET A 176 -20.97 10.83 -1.25
CA MET A 176 -20.38 9.50 -1.44
C MET A 176 -20.65 8.63 -0.21
N ILE A 177 -20.37 9.15 0.99
CA ILE A 177 -20.60 8.43 2.26
C ILE A 177 -22.07 8.07 2.45
N LYS A 178 -23.00 9.00 2.22
CA LYS A 178 -24.44 8.72 2.31
C LYS A 178 -24.91 7.64 1.33
N ASN A 179 -24.31 7.60 0.15
CA ASN A 179 -24.66 6.59 -0.85
C ASN A 179 -24.30 5.17 -0.40
N MET A 180 -23.39 5.00 0.57
CA MET A 180 -23.06 3.69 1.15
C MET A 180 -24.19 3.12 2.03
N ASN A 181 -25.22 3.88 2.36
CA ASN A 181 -26.36 3.45 3.18
C ASN A 181 -25.95 2.86 4.54
N GLY A 182 -24.83 3.31 5.10
CA GLY A 182 -24.28 2.83 6.37
C GLY A 182 -23.63 1.44 6.29
N ASN A 183 -23.37 0.92 5.09
CA ASN A 183 -22.57 -0.29 4.91
C ASN A 183 -21.10 0.00 5.18
N PRO A 184 -20.34 -0.91 5.80
CA PRO A 184 -18.92 -0.72 6.03
C PRO A 184 -18.14 -0.77 4.71
N VAL A 185 -17.15 0.11 4.59
CA VAL A 185 -16.24 0.22 3.46
C VAL A 185 -14.83 -0.14 3.92
N TYR A 186 -14.21 -1.07 3.24
CA TYR A 186 -12.84 -1.52 3.47
C TYR A 186 -12.00 -1.17 2.25
N SER A 187 -10.94 -0.38 2.44
CA SER A 187 -10.11 0.12 1.35
C SER A 187 -8.62 -0.12 1.57
N GLY A 188 -7.86 -0.29 0.48
CA GLY A 188 -6.42 -0.09 0.38
C GLY A 188 -6.08 1.36 -0.03
N HIS A 189 -4.99 1.56 -0.79
CA HIS A 189 -4.48 2.79 -1.38
C HIS A 189 -3.64 3.66 -0.44
N ILE A 190 -4.15 4.06 0.70
CA ILE A 190 -3.36 4.80 1.69
C ILE A 190 -2.66 3.78 2.59
N HIS A 191 -1.33 3.77 2.58
CA HIS A 191 -0.55 2.72 3.23
C HIS A 191 -0.69 2.70 4.75
N THR A 192 -0.87 3.88 5.39
CA THR A 192 -1.08 3.96 6.85
C THR A 192 -2.53 3.62 7.20
N PRO A 193 -2.77 2.59 8.03
CA PRO A 193 -4.13 2.22 8.43
C PRO A 193 -4.83 3.32 9.24
N TRP A 194 -6.09 3.58 8.96
CA TRP A 194 -6.93 4.46 9.77
C TRP A 194 -8.41 4.03 9.72
N THR A 195 -9.21 4.52 10.65
CA THR A 195 -10.61 4.15 10.80
C THR A 195 -11.47 5.36 11.14
N ASP A 196 -12.62 5.47 10.48
CA ASP A 196 -13.73 6.35 10.85
C ASP A 196 -14.92 5.47 11.25
N GLU A 197 -15.10 5.27 12.54
CA GLU A 197 -16.17 4.41 13.08
C GLU A 197 -17.57 5.03 12.89
N GLU A 198 -17.68 6.36 12.85
CA GLU A 198 -18.95 7.06 12.65
C GLU A 198 -19.54 6.74 11.28
N HIS A 199 -18.70 6.76 10.25
CA HIS A 199 -19.11 6.51 8.88
C HIS A 199 -18.80 5.07 8.42
N LYS A 200 -18.20 4.24 9.29
CA LYS A 200 -17.76 2.87 9.00
C LYS A 200 -16.78 2.77 7.81
N LEU A 201 -15.83 3.68 7.78
CA LEU A 201 -14.77 3.69 6.78
C LEU A 201 -13.49 3.13 7.39
N TYR A 202 -12.95 2.10 6.75
CA TYR A 202 -11.78 1.37 7.22
C TYR A 202 -10.73 1.35 6.11
N ASN A 203 -9.74 2.23 6.21
CA ASN A 203 -8.52 2.10 5.40
C ASN A 203 -7.60 1.08 6.07
N LEU A 204 -7.38 -0.05 5.43
CA LEU A 204 -6.66 -1.17 6.03
C LEU A 204 -5.14 -1.03 5.89
N GLY A 205 -4.69 -0.14 5.03
CA GLY A 205 -3.28 0.13 4.81
C GLY A 205 -2.58 -0.91 3.93
N ALA A 206 -1.27 -0.76 3.76
CA ALA A 206 -0.45 -1.76 3.09
C ALA A 206 -0.22 -2.98 4.00
N ALA A 207 -0.05 -4.15 3.40
CA ALA A 207 0.20 -5.40 4.12
C ALA A 207 1.59 -5.43 4.80
N LEU A 208 2.53 -4.64 4.28
CA LEU A 208 3.91 -4.54 4.78
C LEU A 208 4.42 -3.10 4.69
N PRO A 209 5.41 -2.71 5.52
CA PRO A 209 6.06 -1.42 5.37
C PRO A 209 6.85 -1.36 4.07
N LEU A 210 6.73 -0.27 3.32
CA LEU A 210 7.35 -0.13 1.99
C LEU A 210 8.52 0.83 1.97
N ASN A 211 8.53 1.83 2.84
CA ASN A 211 9.57 2.88 2.82
C ASN A 211 9.64 3.65 4.16
N PHE A 212 10.54 4.65 4.22
CA PHE A 212 10.73 5.46 5.43
C PHE A 212 9.58 6.43 5.77
N ASN A 213 8.53 6.52 4.97
CA ASN A 213 7.30 7.20 5.39
C ASN A 213 6.46 6.29 6.31
N ASP A 214 6.74 4.99 6.30
CA ASP A 214 6.05 3.96 7.08
C ASP A 214 6.77 3.69 8.44
N VAL A 215 7.65 4.58 8.87
CA VAL A 215 8.37 4.45 10.15
C VAL A 215 7.40 4.40 11.32
N ASN A 216 7.56 3.39 12.17
CA ASN A 216 6.72 3.11 13.33
C ASN A 216 5.25 2.78 13.03
N ASP A 217 4.88 2.67 11.76
CA ASP A 217 3.55 2.28 11.37
C ASP A 217 3.40 0.75 11.38
N LYS A 218 2.42 0.27 12.12
CA LYS A 218 2.11 -1.14 12.16
C LYS A 218 1.28 -1.54 10.95
N ARG A 219 1.59 -2.70 10.37
CA ARG A 219 0.91 -3.27 9.22
C ARG A 219 0.17 -4.52 9.62
N TYR A 220 -0.99 -4.77 8.99
CA TYR A 220 -1.86 -5.84 9.43
C TYR A 220 -2.50 -6.57 8.25
N VAL A 221 -2.77 -7.86 8.50
CA VAL A 221 -3.81 -8.61 7.80
C VAL A 221 -5.04 -8.67 8.69
N TYR A 222 -6.22 -8.55 8.12
CA TYR A 222 -7.47 -8.38 8.87
C TYR A 222 -8.37 -9.59 8.70
N LEU A 223 -8.95 -10.06 9.81
CA LEU A 223 -10.00 -11.08 9.80
C LEU A 223 -11.35 -10.42 10.07
N LEU A 224 -12.25 -10.54 9.11
CA LEU A 224 -13.63 -10.11 9.23
C LEU A 224 -14.54 -11.31 9.51
N ARG A 225 -15.56 -11.10 10.33
CA ARG A 225 -16.71 -11.98 10.49
C ARG A 225 -17.98 -11.16 10.33
N GLY A 226 -18.81 -11.53 9.37
CA GLY A 226 -19.91 -10.64 8.95
C GLY A 226 -19.34 -9.30 8.48
N THR A 227 -19.76 -8.23 9.13
CA THR A 227 -19.35 -6.86 8.82
C THR A 227 -18.29 -6.30 9.78
N GLU A 228 -17.76 -7.10 10.69
CA GLU A 228 -16.88 -6.62 11.75
C GLU A 228 -15.43 -7.13 11.58
N ILE A 229 -14.46 -6.27 11.89
CA ILE A 229 -13.07 -6.67 12.05
C ILE A 229 -12.94 -7.34 13.43
N VAL A 230 -12.82 -8.68 13.44
CA VAL A 230 -12.72 -9.45 14.68
C VAL A 230 -11.28 -9.66 15.14
N ARG A 231 -10.31 -9.52 14.21
CA ARG A 231 -8.88 -9.66 14.54
C ARG A 231 -8.01 -8.93 13.52
N LYS A 232 -6.88 -8.41 14.02
CA LYS A 232 -5.78 -7.87 13.23
C LYS A 232 -4.53 -8.70 13.52
N PHE A 233 -3.84 -9.15 12.48
CA PHE A 233 -2.57 -9.87 12.58
C PHE A 233 -1.47 -8.91 12.16
N GLU A 234 -0.64 -8.51 13.11
CA GLU A 234 0.48 -7.59 12.87
C GLU A 234 1.56 -8.29 12.06
N ASN A 235 2.09 -7.62 11.05
CA ASN A 235 3.23 -8.08 10.30
C ASN A 235 4.51 -7.70 11.05
N GLU A 236 5.13 -8.66 11.70
CA GLU A 236 6.42 -8.54 12.41
C GLU A 236 7.57 -9.20 11.62
N GLU A 237 7.26 -9.93 10.54
CA GLU A 237 8.21 -10.79 9.82
C GLU A 237 9.00 -10.05 8.74
N THR A 238 8.39 -9.05 8.07
CA THR A 238 9.07 -8.32 7.00
C THR A 238 9.94 -7.19 7.50
N TYR A 239 10.74 -6.60 6.61
CA TYR A 239 11.58 -5.47 6.92
C TYR A 239 10.81 -4.33 7.57
N GLN A 240 11.30 -3.88 8.74
CA GLN A 240 10.79 -2.72 9.45
C GLN A 240 11.65 -1.48 9.15
N PHE A 241 11.09 -0.29 9.30
CA PHE A 241 11.79 0.97 9.09
C PHE A 241 11.88 1.74 10.39
N TYR A 242 13.09 2.14 10.80
CA TYR A 242 13.34 2.89 12.02
C TYR A 242 14.06 4.19 11.75
N ARG A 243 13.75 5.19 12.57
CA ARG A 243 14.35 6.50 12.50
C ARG A 243 14.73 6.93 13.92
N TYR A 244 15.99 7.33 14.12
CA TYR A 244 16.52 7.76 15.40
C TYR A 244 17.25 9.09 15.26
N PHE A 245 17.18 9.90 16.30
CA PHE A 245 17.68 11.27 16.31
C PHE A 245 18.77 11.47 17.35
N ASN A 246 19.84 12.17 16.99
CA ASN A 246 20.89 12.66 17.88
C ASN A 246 21.29 11.69 19.02
N GLU A 247 20.94 12.03 20.27
CA GLU A 247 21.37 11.28 21.46
C GLU A 247 20.73 9.87 21.56
N GLU A 248 19.57 9.62 20.95
CA GLU A 248 18.93 8.29 20.91
C GLU A 248 19.85 7.24 20.32
N ILE A 249 20.74 7.66 19.41
CA ILE A 249 21.68 6.78 18.70
C ILE A 249 22.61 6.05 19.69
N PHE A 250 22.89 6.62 20.87
CA PHE A 250 23.82 6.04 21.84
C PHE A 250 23.24 4.85 22.60
N ASP A 251 21.91 4.73 22.66
CA ASP A 251 21.20 3.63 23.31
C ASP A 251 21.08 2.41 22.40
N LEU A 252 21.35 2.60 21.09
CA LEU A 252 21.20 1.53 20.09
C LEU A 252 22.40 0.58 20.13
N THR A 253 22.13 -0.71 19.96
CA THR A 253 23.19 -1.74 19.91
C THR A 253 23.06 -2.70 18.75
N LYS A 254 21.87 -3.30 18.58
CA LYS A 254 21.60 -4.33 17.58
C LYS A 254 20.24 -4.11 16.93
N PHE A 255 20.16 -4.48 15.66
CA PHE A 255 18.94 -4.44 14.87
C PHE A 255 18.70 -5.81 14.23
N ASP A 256 17.44 -6.16 14.06
CA ASP A 256 17.02 -7.35 13.34
C ASP A 256 16.06 -6.91 12.21
N ASN A 257 16.26 -7.44 11.01
CA ASN A 257 15.40 -7.33 9.83
C ASN A 257 14.81 -5.93 9.58
N CYS A 258 15.68 -4.90 9.42
CA CYS A 258 15.20 -3.52 9.28
C CYS A 258 16.10 -2.61 8.43
N PHE A 259 15.55 -1.46 8.10
CA PHE A 259 16.25 -0.32 7.54
C PHE A 259 16.31 0.80 8.57
N VAL A 260 17.47 1.40 8.77
CA VAL A 260 17.68 2.39 9.82
C VAL A 260 18.14 3.73 9.23
N GLN A 261 17.49 4.82 9.60
CA GLN A 261 17.96 6.17 9.37
C GLN A 261 18.39 6.82 10.71
N LEU A 262 19.64 7.29 10.76
CA LEU A 262 20.19 8.03 11.89
C LEU A 262 20.25 9.51 11.50
N TYR A 263 19.42 10.32 12.11
CA TYR A 263 19.38 11.76 11.91
C TYR A 263 20.29 12.45 12.93
N ILE A 264 21.36 13.08 12.45
CA ILE A 264 22.36 13.74 13.31
C ILE A 264 22.52 15.19 12.86
N ASP A 265 22.46 16.12 13.82
CA ASP A 265 22.68 17.54 13.55
C ASP A 265 24.04 17.79 12.85
N LYS A 266 24.08 18.71 11.90
CA LYS A 266 25.28 19.02 11.11
C LYS A 266 26.50 19.40 11.94
N ASP A 267 26.30 20.04 13.09
CA ASP A 267 27.36 20.42 14.03
C ASP A 267 27.79 19.25 14.94
N LEU A 268 27.05 18.16 14.97
CA LEU A 268 27.34 16.95 15.74
C LEU A 268 27.94 15.82 14.92
N ILE A 269 27.58 15.70 13.64
CA ILE A 269 27.91 14.55 12.79
C ILE A 269 29.44 14.29 12.68
N ASN A 270 30.25 15.35 12.78
CA ASN A 270 31.72 15.27 12.73
C ASN A 270 32.37 15.09 14.11
N LYS A 271 31.61 15.04 15.21
CA LYS A 271 32.17 14.79 16.53
C LYS A 271 32.57 13.32 16.68
N ALA A 272 33.75 13.08 17.25
CA ALA A 272 34.35 11.74 17.35
C ALA A 272 33.36 10.71 17.94
N LYS A 273 32.62 11.07 19.00
CA LYS A 273 31.65 10.18 19.64
C LYS A 273 30.56 9.66 18.68
N TYR A 274 30.04 10.51 17.77
CA TYR A 274 29.04 10.11 16.78
C TYR A 274 29.64 9.22 15.67
N ILE A 275 30.82 9.58 15.20
CA ILE A 275 31.55 8.80 14.18
C ILE A 275 31.85 7.38 14.71
N GLU A 276 32.34 7.29 15.96
CA GLU A 276 32.62 6.01 16.61
C GLU A 276 31.36 5.18 16.80
N LYS A 277 30.26 5.80 17.27
CA LYS A 277 28.99 5.10 17.45
C LYS A 277 28.39 4.59 16.15
N VAL A 278 28.39 5.38 15.08
CA VAL A 278 27.93 4.95 13.77
C VAL A 278 28.78 3.78 13.23
N LYS A 279 30.09 3.81 13.43
CA LYS A 279 30.98 2.70 13.05
C LYS A 279 30.66 1.43 13.86
N GLU A 280 30.49 1.57 15.18
CA GLU A 280 30.06 0.48 16.06
C GLU A 280 28.76 -0.15 15.59
N LEU A 281 27.72 0.67 15.35
CA LEU A 281 26.41 0.18 14.88
C LEU A 281 26.52 -0.57 13.55
N LYS A 282 27.27 -0.05 12.58
CA LYS A 282 27.49 -0.74 11.30
C LYS A 282 28.27 -2.05 11.44
N LEU A 283 29.22 -2.09 12.37
CA LEU A 283 30.02 -3.29 12.62
C LEU A 283 29.20 -4.38 13.33
N ASN A 284 28.37 -3.97 14.30
CA ASN A 284 27.53 -4.90 15.08
C ASN A 284 26.29 -5.41 14.31
N ASN A 285 25.93 -4.75 13.21
CA ASN A 285 24.74 -5.05 12.40
C ASN A 285 25.09 -5.29 10.94
N PRO A 286 25.89 -6.35 10.63
CA PRO A 286 26.23 -6.69 9.27
C PRO A 286 24.96 -7.10 8.50
N GLY A 287 24.75 -6.52 7.31
CA GLY A 287 23.56 -6.76 6.51
C GLY A 287 22.39 -5.78 6.73
N ILE A 288 22.41 -5.01 7.82
CA ILE A 288 21.41 -3.97 8.06
C ILE A 288 21.79 -2.68 7.33
N SER A 289 20.85 -2.11 6.60
CA SER A 289 21.06 -0.82 5.92
C SER A 289 20.95 0.33 6.92
N ILE A 290 22.09 0.93 7.27
CA ILE A 290 22.17 2.08 8.19
C ILE A 290 22.58 3.32 7.40
N ARG A 291 21.66 4.26 7.18
CA ARG A 291 21.88 5.53 6.50
C ARG A 291 21.98 6.67 7.54
N VAL A 292 23.03 7.49 7.43
CA VAL A 292 23.18 8.70 8.22
C VAL A 292 22.68 9.91 7.42
N VAL A 293 21.85 10.72 8.04
CA VAL A 293 21.26 11.94 7.46
C VAL A 293 21.66 13.13 8.33
N ALA A 294 22.31 14.12 7.73
CA ALA A 294 22.67 15.36 8.41
C ALA A 294 21.49 16.32 8.46
N MET A 295 21.11 16.79 9.67
CA MET A 295 19.99 17.73 9.86
C MET A 295 20.47 19.15 10.10
N ASP A 296 19.70 20.15 9.67
CA ASP A 296 19.79 21.53 10.16
C ASP A 296 18.91 21.69 11.40
N LYS A 297 19.41 22.44 12.42
CA LYS A 297 18.68 22.67 13.69
C LYS A 297 17.32 23.36 13.53
N THR A 298 17.03 23.91 12.36
CA THR A 298 15.77 24.57 12.05
C THR A 298 14.63 23.62 11.69
N MET A 299 14.88 22.31 11.62
CA MET A 299 13.88 21.30 11.22
C MET A 299 13.16 20.61 12.41
N ILE A 300 13.51 20.94 13.65
CA ILE A 300 12.83 20.36 14.81
C ILE A 300 11.91 21.44 15.42
N ASN A 301 10.71 21.59 14.87
CA ASN A 301 9.57 22.13 15.60
C ASN A 301 8.61 20.95 15.86
N ASP A 302 8.38 20.66 17.11
CA ASP A 302 7.73 19.47 17.65
C ASP A 302 6.21 19.34 17.37
N ASP A 303 5.59 20.18 16.55
CA ASP A 303 4.13 20.17 16.40
C ASP A 303 3.56 20.12 14.98
N GLU A 304 4.39 20.07 13.93
CA GLU A 304 3.89 19.92 12.55
C GLU A 304 4.86 19.13 11.69
N VAL A 305 4.80 17.80 11.70
CA VAL A 305 5.33 16.98 10.60
C VAL A 305 4.23 16.74 9.56
N GLY A 306 3.62 17.83 9.13
CA GLY A 306 3.06 17.95 7.81
C GLY A 306 4.21 18.31 6.87
N ILE A 307 4.79 17.34 6.19
CA ILE A 307 5.78 17.61 5.13
C ILE A 307 5.00 18.36 4.04
N ASP A 308 5.14 19.69 4.00
CA ASP A 308 4.77 20.44 2.80
C ASP A 308 5.76 20.08 1.69
N MET A 309 5.47 18.97 1.00
CA MET A 309 6.27 18.46 -0.12
C MET A 309 6.55 19.57 -1.16
N ASN A 310 5.66 20.55 -1.30
CA ASN A 310 5.82 21.65 -2.24
C ASN A 310 6.92 22.65 -1.79
N GLN A 311 7.08 22.89 -0.50
CA GLN A 311 8.16 23.73 0.01
C GLN A 311 9.53 23.05 -0.07
N ASP A 312 9.60 21.75 0.18
CA ASP A 312 10.87 21.02 0.13
C ASP A 312 11.32 20.76 -1.31
N ILE A 313 10.40 20.47 -2.22
CA ILE A 313 10.68 20.43 -3.66
C ILE A 313 11.17 21.80 -4.16
N LYS A 314 10.54 22.89 -3.76
CA LYS A 314 10.95 24.24 -4.14
C LYS A 314 12.34 24.56 -3.62
N LYS A 315 12.64 24.31 -2.35
CA LYS A 315 14.00 24.49 -1.77
C LYS A 315 15.04 23.62 -2.45
N TYR A 316 14.72 22.38 -2.78
CA TYR A 316 15.63 21.48 -3.50
C TYR A 316 15.92 21.99 -4.91
N ILE A 317 14.89 22.45 -5.61
CA ILE A 317 14.99 23.02 -6.94
C ILE A 317 15.83 24.32 -6.93
N ASP A 318 15.54 25.24 -6.00
CA ASP A 318 16.25 26.51 -5.83
C ASP A 318 17.74 26.28 -5.49
N SER A 319 18.08 25.18 -4.82
CA SER A 319 19.45 24.84 -4.40
C SER A 319 20.26 24.07 -5.44
N ASN A 320 19.59 23.30 -6.34
CA ASN A 320 20.26 22.32 -7.19
C ASN A 320 20.05 22.55 -8.70
N ILE A 321 19.14 23.42 -9.12
CA ILE A 321 18.99 23.75 -10.54
C ILE A 321 20.00 24.82 -10.94
N PRO A 322 20.81 24.60 -11.99
CA PRO A 322 21.68 25.62 -12.55
C PRO A 322 20.88 26.86 -12.98
N LYS A 323 21.36 28.05 -12.64
CA LYS A 323 20.65 29.32 -12.91
C LYS A 323 20.21 29.51 -14.37
N ASN A 324 20.93 28.92 -15.32
CA ASN A 324 20.57 28.95 -16.74
C ASN A 324 19.38 28.08 -17.12
N LEU A 325 18.92 27.19 -16.24
CA LEU A 325 17.74 26.34 -16.44
C LEU A 325 16.50 26.85 -15.67
N TYR A 326 16.70 27.84 -14.80
CA TYR A 326 15.63 28.36 -13.94
C TYR A 326 14.45 28.95 -14.73
N SER A 327 14.70 29.69 -15.82
CA SER A 327 13.66 30.24 -16.68
C SER A 327 12.84 29.16 -17.40
N LYS A 328 13.44 28.02 -17.75
CA LYS A 328 12.73 26.88 -18.33
C LYS A 328 11.87 26.16 -17.31
N TYR A 329 12.35 26.06 -16.08
CA TYR A 329 11.59 25.47 -14.97
C TYR A 329 10.34 26.31 -14.66
N GLU A 330 10.45 27.62 -14.50
CA GLU A 330 9.31 28.51 -14.26
C GLU A 330 8.28 28.44 -15.41
N THR A 331 8.72 28.39 -16.67
CA THR A 331 7.81 28.24 -17.81
C THR A 331 7.06 26.90 -17.80
N ILE A 332 7.68 25.83 -17.34
CA ILE A 332 7.04 24.50 -17.23
C ILE A 332 6.02 24.53 -16.08
N LYS A 333 6.39 25.12 -14.96
CA LYS A 333 5.52 25.25 -13.77
C LYS A 333 4.26 26.04 -14.10
N GLU A 334 4.39 27.22 -14.75
CA GLU A 334 3.25 28.01 -15.19
C GLU A 334 2.29 27.21 -16.11
N LYS A 335 2.83 26.41 -17.03
CA LYS A 335 2.02 25.56 -17.91
C LYS A 335 1.33 24.40 -17.20
N ILE A 336 1.88 23.90 -16.10
CA ILE A 336 1.24 22.88 -15.27
C ILE A 336 0.10 23.52 -14.48
N GLU A 337 0.34 24.65 -13.82
CA GLU A 337 -0.67 25.42 -13.07
C GLU A 337 -1.84 25.94 -13.94
N GLU A 338 -1.59 26.21 -15.24
CA GLU A 338 -2.63 26.56 -16.20
C GLU A 338 -3.49 25.36 -16.65
N ARG A 339 -3.00 24.13 -16.51
CA ARG A 339 -3.75 22.92 -16.86
C ARG A 339 -4.56 22.34 -15.69
N GLU A 340 -4.28 22.79 -14.49
CA GLU A 340 -4.99 22.41 -13.27
C GLU A 340 -6.13 23.38 -12.91
N LYS A 341 -6.31 24.44 -13.70
CA LYS A 341 -7.45 25.40 -13.66
C LYS A 341 -8.47 25.08 -14.75
#